data_eaa2cbf11e8b1b13a870225af9fdf9ed
#
_entry.id   eaa2cbf11e8b1b13a870225af9fdf9ed
#
_cell.length_a   1.000
_cell.length_b   1.000
_cell.length_c   1.000
_cell.angle_alpha   90.00
_cell.angle_beta   90.00
_cell.angle_gamma   90.00
#
_symmetry.space_group_name_H-M   'P 1'
#
loop_
_entity.id
_entity.type
_entity.pdbx_description
1 polymer ?
#
loop_
_entity_poly.entity_id
_entity_poly.type
_entity_poly.pdbx_seq_one_letter_code
_entity_poly.pdbx_strand_id
1 'polypeptide(L)'
;MKNQFAAINVPKKEQSQIEGPSIANSYGFKVSMQNLQDAKALHEVQHLTLMGMELHARSRRDLEPDPEFDPICALFYCFSCDAPLQGADSTQLTGAIMVDKNYESCGQGRRATAPLLVRSGVSGLQVTYASDEKMLFQEIITIMRRFDPDILLGYEVQMHSWGYLLQRAAALGVDLCQQLSRIPGDSKENRFAAERDEYGADTMTEINIIGRVTLNLWRVMKSEVTLNNYSFENVAFHVLHQRFPLYSPRSLSDWFDHITDLYRWKMVDHYVSRLHGTMQLLQQQDIIGRTSELARLFGIQFLHVLTRGSQ
;
A
#
# COMPACT_ATOMS: atom_id res chain seq x y z
N MET A 1 19.26 -42.87 -6.66
CA MET A 1 19.31 -41.38 -6.53
C MET A 1 20.69 -40.88 -6.06
N LYS A 2 21.28 -41.41 -4.97
CA LYS A 2 22.60 -40.94 -4.51
C LYS A 2 23.73 -41.03 -5.56
N ASN A 3 23.73 -42.06 -6.39
CA ASN A 3 24.77 -42.29 -7.40
C ASN A 3 24.62 -41.34 -8.63
N GLN A 4 23.43 -40.84 -8.90
CA GLN A 4 23.20 -39.90 -10.00
C GLN A 4 23.68 -38.49 -9.65
N PHE A 5 23.49 -38.06 -8.41
CA PHE A 5 24.04 -36.79 -7.91
C PHE A 5 25.56 -36.83 -7.84
N ALA A 6 26.17 -37.94 -7.48
CA ALA A 6 27.62 -38.10 -7.45
C ALA A 6 28.24 -38.10 -8.86
N ALA A 7 27.53 -38.60 -9.88
CA ALA A 7 27.99 -38.57 -11.28
C ALA A 7 27.85 -37.16 -11.91
N ILE A 8 26.90 -36.39 -11.45
CA ILE A 8 26.68 -35.00 -11.91
C ILE A 8 27.69 -34.05 -11.26
N ASN A 9 28.08 -34.32 -10.03
CA ASN A 9 28.99 -33.52 -9.22
C ASN A 9 30.34 -34.24 -9.03
N VAL A 10 30.95 -34.80 -10.09
CA VAL A 10 32.36 -35.18 -10.01
C VAL A 10 33.16 -33.90 -9.74
N PRO A 11 33.62 -33.67 -8.51
CA PRO A 11 34.26 -32.38 -8.18
C PRO A 11 35.58 -32.32 -8.92
N LYS A 12 35.71 -31.43 -9.85
CA LYS A 12 36.99 -30.79 -10.02
C LYS A 12 37.24 -30.14 -8.66
N LYS A 13 38.40 -30.35 -8.09
CA LYS A 13 38.84 -29.98 -6.73
C LYS A 13 38.55 -28.53 -6.27
N GLU A 14 37.87 -27.73 -7.07
CA GLU A 14 37.60 -26.29 -6.86
C GLU A 14 36.12 -25.89 -7.04
N GLN A 15 35.21 -26.84 -7.27
CA GLN A 15 33.78 -26.51 -7.43
C GLN A 15 33.01 -26.82 -6.14
N SER A 16 32.31 -25.83 -5.62
CA SER A 16 31.44 -26.02 -4.46
C SER A 16 30.28 -26.96 -4.79
N GLN A 17 29.87 -27.80 -3.85
CA GLN A 17 28.76 -28.74 -4.01
C GLN A 17 27.40 -28.06 -4.22
N ILE A 18 27.33 -26.74 -4.17
CA ILE A 18 26.12 -25.91 -4.25
C ILE A 18 26.18 -24.99 -5.46
N GLU A 19 26.94 -25.34 -6.47
CA GLU A 19 26.81 -24.66 -7.76
C GLU A 19 25.53 -25.13 -8.44
N GLY A 20 24.74 -24.16 -8.93
CA GLY A 20 23.48 -24.41 -9.63
C GLY A 20 23.63 -25.36 -10.83
N PRO A 21 22.62 -25.59 -11.64
CA PRO A 21 22.57 -26.62 -12.66
C PRO A 21 23.80 -26.51 -13.57
N SER A 22 24.68 -27.53 -13.51
CA SER A 22 25.90 -27.55 -14.32
C SER A 22 25.57 -27.88 -15.77
N ILE A 23 26.42 -27.38 -16.69
CA ILE A 23 26.34 -27.61 -18.12
C ILE A 23 26.39 -29.12 -18.48
N ALA A 24 26.86 -29.94 -17.56
CA ALA A 24 26.97 -31.40 -17.69
C ALA A 24 25.76 -32.16 -17.12
N ASN A 25 24.61 -31.56 -17.03
CA ASN A 25 23.40 -32.21 -16.56
C ASN A 25 22.91 -33.27 -17.55
N SER A 26 23.01 -34.55 -17.18
CA SER A 26 22.61 -35.68 -18.01
C SER A 26 21.10 -35.79 -18.27
N TYR A 27 20.28 -34.95 -17.70
CA TYR A 27 18.80 -34.89 -17.88
C TYR A 27 18.35 -34.05 -19.10
N GLY A 28 19.24 -33.71 -20.03
CA GLY A 28 18.86 -33.06 -21.28
C GLY A 28 18.70 -31.55 -21.23
N PHE A 29 18.84 -30.94 -20.08
CA PHE A 29 18.89 -29.48 -19.97
C PHE A 29 20.29 -28.98 -20.28
N LYS A 30 20.58 -28.77 -21.55
CA LYS A 30 21.79 -28.07 -21.98
C LYS A 30 21.59 -26.58 -21.85
N VAL A 31 21.93 -26.04 -20.70
CA VAL A 31 21.99 -24.58 -20.52
C VAL A 31 23.31 -24.12 -21.12
N SER A 32 23.29 -23.40 -22.25
CA SER A 32 24.47 -22.75 -22.79
C SER A 32 24.96 -21.65 -21.84
N MET A 33 26.27 -21.40 -21.77
CA MET A 33 26.83 -20.28 -20.99
C MET A 33 26.21 -18.94 -21.41
N GLN A 34 25.81 -18.81 -22.66
CA GLN A 34 25.12 -17.63 -23.18
C GLN A 34 23.73 -17.48 -22.59
N ASN A 35 22.95 -18.57 -22.50
CA ASN A 35 21.64 -18.56 -21.85
C ASN A 35 21.74 -18.30 -20.36
N LEU A 36 22.83 -18.69 -19.69
CA LEU A 36 23.07 -18.35 -18.29
C LEU A 36 23.45 -16.89 -18.09
N GLN A 37 24.19 -16.31 -19.02
CA GLN A 37 24.49 -14.88 -19.02
C GLN A 37 23.25 -14.05 -19.36
N ASP A 38 22.47 -14.49 -20.35
CA ASP A 38 21.19 -13.86 -20.71
C ASP A 38 20.18 -13.98 -19.56
N ALA A 39 20.12 -15.12 -18.88
CA ALA A 39 19.29 -15.29 -17.69
C ALA A 39 19.76 -14.45 -16.50
N LYS A 40 21.06 -14.22 -16.33
CA LYS A 40 21.60 -13.29 -15.33
C LYS A 40 21.31 -11.84 -15.69
N ALA A 41 21.35 -11.48 -16.98
CA ALA A 41 20.97 -10.16 -17.46
C ALA A 41 19.47 -9.88 -17.33
N LEU A 42 18.62 -10.94 -17.37
CA LEU A 42 17.18 -10.85 -17.13
C LEU A 42 16.81 -10.74 -15.65
N HIS A 43 17.74 -11.03 -14.74
CA HIS A 43 17.59 -10.77 -13.31
C HIS A 43 18.01 -9.32 -13.00
N GLU A 44 17.38 -8.36 -13.64
CA GLU A 44 17.41 -6.99 -13.13
C GLU A 44 16.81 -6.98 -11.73
N VAL A 45 17.47 -6.26 -10.84
CA VAL A 45 16.95 -6.05 -9.48
C VAL A 45 15.58 -5.41 -9.61
N GLN A 46 14.53 -6.14 -9.27
CA GLN A 46 13.19 -5.59 -9.26
C GLN A 46 13.00 -4.82 -7.96
N HIS A 47 12.80 -3.53 -8.11
CA HIS A 47 12.48 -2.65 -6.98
C HIS A 47 10.99 -2.73 -6.69
N LEU A 48 10.64 -2.93 -5.41
CA LEU A 48 9.25 -2.92 -4.97
C LEU A 48 8.80 -1.49 -4.69
N THR A 49 7.67 -1.12 -5.26
CA THR A 49 7.03 0.16 -4.98
C THR A 49 5.87 -0.04 -4.01
N LEU A 50 5.94 0.68 -2.89
CA LEU A 50 4.90 0.69 -1.87
C LEU A 50 4.04 1.95 -2.02
N MET A 51 2.75 1.81 -1.79
CA MET A 51 1.81 2.92 -1.73
C MET A 51 0.98 2.83 -0.45
N GLY A 52 1.22 3.73 0.47
CA GLY A 52 0.35 3.96 1.62
C GLY A 52 -0.78 4.93 1.27
N MET A 53 -1.94 4.76 1.89
CA MET A 53 -3.08 5.63 1.67
C MET A 53 -3.89 5.84 2.95
N GLU A 54 -4.31 7.07 3.13
CA GLU A 54 -5.30 7.50 4.11
C GLU A 54 -6.37 8.33 3.40
N LEU A 55 -7.59 8.35 3.92
CA LEU A 55 -8.65 9.17 3.36
C LEU A 55 -9.45 9.87 4.45
N HIS A 56 -10.07 10.98 4.08
CA HIS A 56 -11.04 11.68 4.88
C HIS A 56 -12.41 11.57 4.24
N ALA A 57 -13.35 10.99 4.97
CA ALA A 57 -14.76 10.98 4.62
C ALA A 57 -15.54 11.87 5.59
N ARG A 58 -16.53 12.58 5.05
CA ARG A 58 -17.35 13.48 5.87
C ARG A 58 -18.24 12.68 6.80
N SER A 59 -18.07 12.85 8.09
CA SER A 59 -18.93 12.22 9.08
C SER A 59 -20.26 12.94 9.25
N ARG A 60 -21.28 12.17 9.59
CA ARG A 60 -22.58 12.69 10.02
C ARG A 60 -22.58 12.84 11.53
N ARG A 61 -22.44 14.07 12.02
CA ARG A 61 -22.35 14.40 13.46
C ARG A 61 -21.16 13.66 14.10
N ASP A 62 -21.43 12.87 15.13
CA ASP A 62 -20.41 12.13 15.89
C ASP A 62 -20.33 10.65 15.49
N LEU A 63 -20.92 10.29 14.34
CA LEU A 63 -20.87 8.93 13.82
C LEU A 63 -19.56 8.67 13.08
N GLU A 64 -19.12 7.42 13.09
CA GLU A 64 -18.07 6.97 12.18
C GLU A 64 -18.57 7.05 10.73
N PRO A 65 -17.71 7.42 9.77
CA PRO A 65 -18.10 7.49 8.39
C PRO A 65 -18.56 6.14 7.83
N ASP A 66 -19.65 6.16 7.08
CA ASP A 66 -20.24 5.00 6.43
C ASP A 66 -20.10 5.13 4.91
N PRO A 67 -19.48 4.15 4.22
CA PRO A 67 -19.27 4.21 2.77
C PRO A 67 -20.53 4.32 1.92
N GLU A 68 -21.69 3.89 2.42
CA GLU A 68 -22.95 4.04 1.69
C GLU A 68 -23.45 5.48 1.66
N PHE A 69 -23.19 6.25 2.70
CA PHE A 69 -23.78 7.57 2.88
C PHE A 69 -22.78 8.72 2.90
N ASP A 70 -21.59 8.49 3.42
CA ASP A 70 -20.65 9.56 3.73
C ASP A 70 -19.58 9.71 2.63
N PRO A 71 -19.55 10.88 1.96
CA PRO A 71 -18.67 11.07 0.81
C PRO A 71 -17.22 11.23 1.21
N ILE A 72 -16.32 10.76 0.33
CA ILE A 72 -14.89 11.00 0.44
C ILE A 72 -14.60 12.44 0.03
N CYS A 73 -13.97 13.19 0.93
CA CYS A 73 -13.60 14.59 0.71
C CYS A 73 -12.13 14.79 0.35
N ALA A 74 -11.27 13.90 0.81
CA ALA A 74 -9.85 13.95 0.50
C ALA A 74 -9.23 12.56 0.58
N LEU A 75 -8.19 12.35 -0.22
CA LEU A 75 -7.38 11.15 -0.23
C LEU A 75 -5.90 11.56 -0.17
N PHE A 76 -5.15 10.90 0.71
CA PHE A 76 -3.74 11.14 0.93
C PHE A 76 -2.96 9.88 0.57
N TYR A 77 -1.85 10.04 -0.15
CA TYR A 77 -1.04 8.91 -0.58
C TYR A 77 0.45 9.21 -0.42
N CYS A 78 1.21 8.15 -0.17
CA CYS A 78 2.66 8.19 -0.12
C CYS A 78 3.21 6.99 -0.87
N PHE A 79 4.07 7.25 -1.86
CA PHE A 79 4.85 6.23 -2.53
C PHE A 79 6.24 6.14 -1.91
N SER A 80 6.76 4.93 -1.81
CA SER A 80 8.13 4.64 -1.41
C SER A 80 8.69 3.52 -2.28
N CYS A 81 9.91 3.71 -2.77
CA CYS A 81 10.62 2.73 -3.58
C CYS A 81 12.11 2.78 -3.27
N ASP A 82 12.83 1.68 -3.46
CA ASP A 82 14.29 1.64 -3.31
C ASP A 82 15.04 2.38 -4.43
N ALA A 83 14.37 2.58 -5.57
CA ALA A 83 14.88 3.34 -6.71
C ALA A 83 14.05 4.62 -6.92
N PRO A 84 14.58 5.62 -7.64
CA PRO A 84 13.81 6.81 -7.98
C PRO A 84 12.50 6.45 -8.70
N LEU A 85 11.41 7.08 -8.28
CA LEU A 85 10.09 6.88 -8.87
C LEU A 85 10.04 7.47 -10.28
N GLN A 86 9.26 6.85 -11.17
CA GLN A 86 9.13 7.30 -12.56
C GLN A 86 8.69 8.78 -12.64
N GLY A 87 9.57 9.60 -13.24
CA GLY A 87 9.32 11.02 -13.40
C GLY A 87 9.47 11.87 -12.13
N ALA A 88 10.13 11.32 -11.11
CA ALA A 88 10.56 12.04 -9.92
C ALA A 88 12.00 11.67 -9.59
N ASP A 89 12.82 12.67 -9.23
CA ASP A 89 14.19 12.44 -8.77
C ASP A 89 14.25 11.97 -7.30
N SER A 90 13.15 11.42 -6.78
CA SER A 90 12.99 11.03 -5.40
C SER A 90 12.51 9.60 -5.26
N THR A 91 12.94 8.92 -4.22
CA THR A 91 12.49 7.60 -3.82
C THR A 91 11.15 7.63 -3.06
N GLN A 92 10.69 8.82 -2.68
CA GLN A 92 9.42 9.03 -1.98
C GLN A 92 8.63 10.17 -2.62
N LEU A 93 7.33 10.01 -2.66
CA LEU A 93 6.39 10.99 -3.15
C LEU A 93 5.16 11.00 -2.26
N THR A 94 4.80 12.16 -1.75
CA THR A 94 3.58 12.35 -0.95
C THR A 94 2.65 13.31 -1.68
N GLY A 95 1.38 12.96 -1.75
CA GLY A 95 0.38 13.79 -2.40
C GLY A 95 -0.99 13.70 -1.74
N ALA A 96 -1.86 14.58 -2.14
CA ALA A 96 -3.25 14.62 -1.72
C ALA A 96 -4.16 14.94 -2.91
N ILE A 97 -5.32 14.30 -2.93
CA ILE A 97 -6.43 14.63 -3.83
C ILE A 97 -7.55 15.18 -2.96
N MET A 98 -7.96 16.41 -3.19
CA MET A 98 -8.98 17.09 -2.41
C MET A 98 -10.19 17.39 -3.29
N VAL A 99 -11.39 17.10 -2.78
CA VAL A 99 -12.63 17.44 -3.48
C VAL A 99 -13.00 18.89 -3.17
N ASP A 100 -13.03 19.71 -4.22
CA ASP A 100 -13.46 21.11 -4.14
C ASP A 100 -14.51 21.39 -5.22
N LYS A 101 -15.75 21.57 -4.81
CA LYS A 101 -16.88 21.85 -5.69
C LYS A 101 -16.73 23.17 -6.48
N ASN A 102 -15.92 24.07 -6.01
CA ASN A 102 -15.69 25.38 -6.64
C ASN A 102 -14.47 25.40 -7.58
N TYR A 103 -13.84 24.25 -7.78
CA TYR A 103 -12.61 24.14 -8.57
C TYR A 103 -12.76 24.63 -10.01
N GLU A 104 -13.90 24.32 -10.64
CA GLU A 104 -14.17 24.75 -12.03
C GLU A 104 -14.39 26.26 -12.18
N SER A 105 -14.87 26.93 -11.13
CA SER A 105 -15.13 28.36 -11.17
C SER A 105 -13.90 29.25 -10.93
N CYS A 106 -12.82 28.67 -10.41
CA CYS A 106 -11.60 29.41 -10.05
C CYS A 106 -10.49 29.42 -11.13
N GLY A 107 -10.75 28.86 -12.32
CA GLY A 107 -9.80 28.84 -13.46
C GLY A 107 -8.57 27.96 -13.20
N GLN A 108 -8.05 27.39 -14.26
CA GLN A 108 -6.93 26.42 -14.31
C GLN A 108 -5.57 26.89 -13.75
N GLY A 109 -5.51 27.75 -12.76
CA GLY A 109 -4.28 28.41 -12.36
C GLY A 109 -3.79 28.21 -10.93
N ARG A 110 -4.58 27.66 -10.04
CA ARG A 110 -4.16 27.47 -8.64
C ARG A 110 -3.83 26.01 -8.33
N ARG A 111 -2.69 25.56 -8.77
CA ARG A 111 -1.91 24.63 -7.94
C ARG A 111 -1.46 25.41 -6.73
N ALA A 112 -2.29 25.40 -5.69
CA ALA A 112 -1.89 25.99 -4.42
C ALA A 112 -0.69 25.18 -3.94
N THR A 113 0.46 25.82 -3.84
CA THR A 113 1.62 25.26 -3.17
C THR A 113 1.20 25.01 -1.73
N ALA A 114 1.18 23.74 -1.34
CA ALA A 114 0.88 23.38 0.04
C ALA A 114 1.88 24.09 0.98
N PRO A 115 1.41 24.68 2.09
CA PRO A 115 2.31 25.21 3.09
C PRO A 115 3.13 24.07 3.70
N LEU A 116 4.22 24.43 4.36
CA LEU A 116 4.98 23.46 5.15
C LEU A 116 4.04 22.83 6.19
N LEU A 117 3.90 21.51 6.14
CA LEU A 117 3.11 20.79 7.11
C LEU A 117 3.96 20.58 8.37
N VAL A 118 3.65 21.35 9.41
CA VAL A 118 4.49 21.50 10.61
C VAL A 118 4.72 20.18 11.33
N ARG A 119 3.69 19.35 11.44
CA ARG A 119 3.78 18.09 12.18
C ARG A 119 4.48 16.98 11.41
N SER A 120 4.12 16.79 10.16
CA SER A 120 4.74 15.79 9.28
C SER A 120 6.09 16.24 8.75
N GLY A 121 6.39 17.53 8.80
CA GLY A 121 7.61 18.09 8.22
C GLY A 121 7.65 18.03 6.68
N VAL A 122 6.52 17.70 6.04
CA VAL A 122 6.45 17.58 4.59
C VAL A 122 6.42 18.95 3.95
N SER A 123 7.40 19.21 3.10
CA SER A 123 7.41 20.34 2.18
C SER A 123 7.20 19.81 0.75
N GLY A 124 6.47 20.56 -0.07
CA GLY A 124 6.24 20.19 -1.47
C GLY A 124 5.21 19.06 -1.66
N LEU A 125 4.22 18.96 -0.79
CA LEU A 125 3.07 18.07 -0.98
C LEU A 125 2.42 18.33 -2.34
N GLN A 126 2.26 17.30 -3.15
CA GLN A 126 1.55 17.40 -4.43
C GLN A 126 0.05 17.37 -4.17
N VAL A 127 -0.62 18.51 -4.40
CA VAL A 127 -2.06 18.62 -4.21
C VAL A 127 -2.76 18.67 -5.55
N THR A 128 -3.71 17.78 -5.74
CA THR A 128 -4.62 17.76 -6.88
C THR A 128 -6.04 18.01 -6.39
N TYR A 129 -6.80 18.82 -7.11
CA TYR A 129 -8.20 19.09 -6.79
C TYR A 129 -9.12 18.34 -7.75
N ALA A 130 -10.16 17.75 -7.22
CA ALA A 130 -11.24 17.10 -7.97
C ALA A 130 -12.56 17.83 -7.71
N SER A 131 -13.39 17.95 -8.73
CA SER A 131 -14.71 18.61 -8.60
C SER A 131 -15.71 17.75 -7.81
N ASP A 132 -15.57 16.45 -7.87
CA ASP A 132 -16.45 15.48 -7.19
C ASP A 132 -15.70 14.17 -6.88
N GLU A 133 -16.38 13.22 -6.24
CA GLU A 133 -15.81 11.91 -5.91
C GLU A 133 -15.45 11.08 -7.15
N LYS A 134 -16.20 11.20 -8.25
CA LYS A 134 -15.88 10.46 -9.47
C LYS A 134 -14.57 10.93 -10.09
N MET A 135 -14.32 12.22 -10.07
CA MET A 135 -13.04 12.77 -10.49
C MET A 135 -11.91 12.33 -9.54
N LEU A 136 -12.17 12.26 -8.24
CA LEU A 136 -11.20 11.71 -7.28
C LEU A 136 -10.84 10.26 -7.62
N PHE A 137 -11.82 9.42 -7.98
CA PHE A 137 -11.56 8.04 -8.41
C PHE A 137 -10.73 8.00 -9.71
N GLN A 138 -10.99 8.87 -10.66
CA GLN A 138 -10.20 8.95 -11.89
C GLN A 138 -8.75 9.36 -11.61
N GLU A 139 -8.55 10.30 -10.71
CA GLU A 139 -7.20 10.73 -10.29
C GLU A 139 -6.43 9.59 -9.62
N ILE A 140 -7.04 8.84 -8.69
CA ILE A 140 -6.35 7.71 -8.06
C ILE A 140 -6.04 6.60 -9.06
N ILE A 141 -6.92 6.33 -10.02
CA ILE A 141 -6.65 5.38 -11.10
C ILE A 141 -5.45 5.84 -11.94
N THR A 142 -5.39 7.11 -12.28
CA THR A 142 -4.28 7.70 -13.05
C THR A 142 -2.96 7.59 -12.31
N ILE A 143 -2.95 7.90 -11.01
CA ILE A 143 -1.79 7.78 -10.13
C ILE A 143 -1.33 6.33 -10.02
N MET A 144 -2.27 5.41 -9.80
CA MET A 144 -1.97 3.97 -9.72
C MET A 144 -1.38 3.42 -11.01
N ARG A 145 -1.86 3.86 -12.16
CA ARG A 145 -1.30 3.45 -13.47
C ARG A 145 0.07 4.04 -13.73
N ARG A 146 0.30 5.27 -13.28
CA ARG A 146 1.58 5.95 -13.47
C ARG A 146 2.70 5.34 -12.65
N PHE A 147 2.46 5.07 -11.37
CA PHE A 147 3.51 4.60 -10.45
C PHE A 147 3.50 3.09 -10.23
N ASP A 148 2.42 2.43 -10.61
CA ASP A 148 2.24 0.98 -10.58
C ASP A 148 2.74 0.29 -9.30
N PRO A 149 2.20 0.62 -8.11
CA PRO A 149 2.68 0.08 -6.86
C PRO A 149 2.43 -1.44 -6.76
N ASP A 150 3.39 -2.14 -6.17
CA ASP A 150 3.33 -3.58 -5.93
C ASP A 150 2.57 -3.91 -4.64
N ILE A 151 2.77 -3.07 -3.62
CA ILE A 151 2.19 -3.26 -2.29
C ILE A 151 1.35 -2.04 -1.93
N LEU A 152 0.08 -2.30 -1.63
CA LEU A 152 -0.87 -1.31 -1.13
C LEU A 152 -0.93 -1.44 0.39
N LEU A 153 -0.64 -0.35 1.08
CA LEU A 153 -0.47 -0.31 2.52
C LEU A 153 -1.50 0.61 3.17
N GLY A 154 -2.01 0.21 4.30
CA GLY A 154 -2.76 1.04 5.22
C GLY A 154 -2.59 0.52 6.65
N TYR A 155 -2.82 1.36 7.66
CA TYR A 155 -2.77 0.88 9.03
C TYR A 155 -3.92 -0.09 9.28
N GLU A 156 -5.14 0.27 8.93
CA GLU A 156 -6.31 -0.60 8.89
C GLU A 156 -6.99 -0.44 7.53
N VAL A 157 -6.92 -1.49 6.70
CA VAL A 157 -7.32 -1.40 5.29
C VAL A 157 -8.76 -1.82 5.02
N GLN A 158 -9.43 -2.49 5.95
CA GLN A 158 -10.75 -3.08 5.72
C GLN A 158 -11.87 -2.05 5.84
N MET A 159 -11.91 -1.33 6.97
CA MET A 159 -12.99 -0.39 7.29
C MET A 159 -12.63 1.06 6.97
N HIS A 160 -11.34 1.36 6.86
CA HIS A 160 -10.84 2.72 6.69
C HIS A 160 -10.25 2.90 5.29
N SER A 161 -9.01 3.03 5.10
CA SER A 161 -8.33 3.39 3.87
C SER A 161 -8.86 2.71 2.58
N TRP A 162 -8.20 1.68 2.10
CA TRP A 162 -8.55 0.99 0.83
C TRP A 162 -9.94 0.38 0.84
N GLY A 163 -10.35 -0.24 1.95
CA GLY A 163 -11.67 -0.83 2.08
C GLY A 163 -12.78 0.19 1.96
N TYR A 164 -12.64 1.32 2.63
CA TYR A 164 -13.60 2.41 2.52
C TYR A 164 -13.69 2.96 1.08
N LEU A 165 -12.55 3.17 0.44
CA LEU A 165 -12.47 3.64 -0.94
C LEU A 165 -13.22 2.72 -1.91
N LEU A 166 -12.98 1.41 -1.82
CA LEU A 166 -13.60 0.41 -2.70
C LEU A 166 -15.11 0.30 -2.44
N GLN A 167 -15.54 0.30 -1.19
CA GLN A 167 -16.97 0.26 -0.83
C GLN A 167 -17.70 1.52 -1.29
N ARG A 168 -17.12 2.68 -1.08
CA ARG A 168 -17.69 3.95 -1.52
C ARG A 168 -17.82 4.01 -3.04
N ALA A 169 -16.80 3.58 -3.77
CA ALA A 169 -16.86 3.51 -5.23
C ALA A 169 -17.96 2.56 -5.70
N ALA A 170 -18.09 1.39 -5.08
CA ALA A 170 -19.15 0.43 -5.38
C ALA A 170 -20.56 1.02 -5.12
N ALA A 171 -20.76 1.74 -4.03
CA ALA A 171 -22.00 2.44 -3.71
C ALA A 171 -22.37 3.50 -4.78
N LEU A 172 -21.38 4.07 -5.44
CA LEU A 172 -21.54 5.02 -6.55
C LEU A 172 -21.57 4.34 -7.94
N GLY A 173 -21.61 3.02 -8.00
CA GLY A 173 -21.68 2.24 -9.25
C GLY A 173 -20.35 2.12 -10.00
N VAL A 174 -19.20 2.33 -9.32
CA VAL A 174 -17.87 2.20 -9.90
C VAL A 174 -17.18 0.97 -9.34
N ASP A 175 -16.81 0.02 -10.20
CA ASP A 175 -15.93 -1.10 -9.83
C ASP A 175 -14.46 -0.65 -9.82
N LEU A 176 -14.07 -0.03 -8.72
CA LEU A 176 -12.71 0.48 -8.56
C LEU A 176 -11.70 -0.65 -8.36
N CYS A 177 -12.10 -1.77 -7.77
CA CYS A 177 -11.23 -2.93 -7.57
C CYS A 177 -10.67 -3.44 -8.91
N GLN A 178 -11.54 -3.56 -9.93
CA GLN A 178 -11.14 -3.92 -11.28
C GLN A 178 -10.26 -2.85 -11.94
N GLN A 179 -10.60 -1.58 -11.76
CA GLN A 179 -9.85 -0.47 -12.36
C GLN A 179 -8.43 -0.33 -11.82
N LEU A 180 -8.20 -0.74 -10.57
CA LEU A 180 -6.89 -0.73 -9.92
C LEU A 180 -6.07 -1.99 -10.17
N SER A 181 -6.66 -3.03 -10.76
CA SER A 181 -5.99 -4.28 -11.11
C SER A 181 -4.93 -4.06 -12.19
N ARG A 182 -3.87 -4.87 -12.14
CA ARG A 182 -2.85 -4.95 -13.20
C ARG A 182 -3.32 -5.74 -14.43
N ILE A 183 -4.33 -6.59 -14.26
CA ILE A 183 -4.86 -7.41 -15.34
C ILE A 183 -6.16 -6.74 -15.83
N PRO A 184 -6.18 -6.23 -17.08
CA PRO A 184 -7.40 -5.71 -17.66
C PRO A 184 -8.37 -6.85 -17.96
N GLY A 185 -9.65 -6.59 -17.76
CA GLY A 185 -10.73 -7.53 -18.05
C GLY A 185 -11.57 -7.87 -16.83
N ASP A 186 -12.61 -8.61 -17.06
CA ASP A 186 -13.57 -9.03 -16.04
C ASP A 186 -13.01 -10.23 -15.28
N SER A 187 -12.22 -9.98 -14.24
CA SER A 187 -11.68 -11.03 -13.42
C SER A 187 -12.56 -11.24 -12.19
N LYS A 188 -13.14 -12.44 -12.10
CA LYS A 188 -13.90 -12.88 -10.91
C LYS A 188 -13.03 -12.99 -9.64
N GLU A 189 -11.73 -12.86 -9.79
CA GLU A 189 -10.76 -12.90 -8.68
C GLU A 189 -10.53 -11.54 -8.04
N ASN A 190 -10.88 -10.43 -8.72
CA ASN A 190 -10.93 -9.12 -8.09
C ASN A 190 -12.10 -9.09 -7.12
N ARG A 191 -11.83 -9.17 -5.83
CA ARG A 191 -12.85 -9.23 -4.79
C ARG A 191 -12.64 -8.14 -3.77
N PHE A 192 -13.75 -7.53 -3.45
CA PHE A 192 -13.97 -6.84 -2.21
C PHE A 192 -15.22 -7.47 -1.61
N ALA A 193 -15.06 -8.38 -0.66
CA ALA A 193 -16.17 -9.06 -0.01
C ALA A 193 -16.14 -8.75 1.49
N ALA A 194 -17.21 -8.16 1.99
CA ALA A 194 -17.54 -8.19 3.40
C ALA A 194 -18.39 -9.46 3.66
N GLU A 195 -17.74 -10.56 4.00
CA GLU A 195 -18.47 -11.72 4.50
C GLU A 195 -18.75 -11.52 5.99
N ARG A 196 -20.01 -11.46 6.34
CA ARG A 196 -20.46 -11.65 7.71
C ARG A 196 -20.70 -13.14 7.90
N ASP A 197 -20.09 -13.74 8.90
CA ASP A 197 -20.45 -15.08 9.28
C ASP A 197 -21.83 -15.11 9.96
N GLU A 198 -22.45 -16.30 10.03
CA GLU A 198 -23.75 -16.49 10.67
C GLU A 198 -23.79 -16.08 12.16
N TYR A 199 -22.64 -15.87 12.78
CA TYR A 199 -22.49 -15.50 14.19
C TYR A 199 -22.19 -14.02 14.41
N GLY A 200 -22.15 -13.19 13.33
CA GLY A 200 -21.91 -11.76 13.44
C GLY A 200 -20.48 -11.38 13.83
N ALA A 201 -19.56 -12.33 13.86
CA ALA A 201 -18.14 -12.02 13.92
C ALA A 201 -17.73 -11.42 12.56
N ASP A 202 -17.05 -10.28 12.58
CA ASP A 202 -16.52 -9.66 11.39
C ASP A 202 -15.52 -10.60 10.71
N THR A 203 -16.03 -11.46 9.84
CA THR A 203 -15.19 -12.24 8.95
C THR A 203 -14.48 -11.27 8.03
N MET A 204 -13.22 -11.51 7.94
CA MET A 204 -12.21 -10.69 7.30
C MET A 204 -12.64 -10.27 5.90
N THR A 205 -12.97 -9.00 5.72
CA THR A 205 -13.09 -8.41 4.40
C THR A 205 -11.77 -8.61 3.66
N GLU A 206 -11.77 -9.50 2.70
CA GLU A 206 -10.60 -9.74 1.86
C GLU A 206 -10.61 -8.74 0.72
N ILE A 207 -9.56 -7.92 0.66
CA ILE A 207 -9.30 -7.03 -0.46
C ILE A 207 -8.33 -7.76 -1.39
N ASN A 208 -8.81 -8.16 -2.56
CA ASN A 208 -7.98 -8.79 -3.56
C ASN A 208 -8.01 -7.96 -4.85
N ILE A 209 -6.94 -7.22 -5.09
CA ILE A 209 -6.68 -6.48 -6.33
C ILE A 209 -5.60 -7.25 -7.08
N ILE A 210 -5.95 -7.84 -8.22
CA ILE A 210 -5.05 -8.74 -8.93
C ILE A 210 -3.76 -8.03 -9.35
N GLY A 211 -2.64 -8.71 -9.07
CA GLY A 211 -1.30 -8.21 -9.36
C GLY A 211 -0.74 -7.26 -8.32
N ARG A 212 -1.45 -7.02 -7.21
CA ARG A 212 -0.98 -6.18 -6.10
C ARG A 212 -1.20 -6.91 -4.78
N VAL A 213 -0.29 -6.67 -3.84
CA VAL A 213 -0.41 -7.17 -2.46
C VAL A 213 -1.02 -6.09 -1.59
N THR A 214 -2.10 -6.40 -0.90
CA THR A 214 -2.69 -5.49 0.08
C THR A 214 -2.21 -5.87 1.48
N LEU A 215 -1.55 -4.95 2.16
CA LEU A 215 -0.96 -5.16 3.47
C LEU A 215 -1.74 -4.38 4.54
N ASN A 216 -2.37 -5.12 5.46
CA ASN A 216 -3.00 -4.55 6.64
C ASN A 216 -1.98 -4.50 7.79
N LEU A 217 -1.43 -3.32 8.06
CA LEU A 217 -0.37 -3.17 9.06
C LEU A 217 -0.87 -3.44 10.49
N TRP A 218 -2.13 -3.15 10.78
CA TRP A 218 -2.74 -3.46 12.08
C TRP A 218 -2.65 -4.96 12.43
N ARG A 219 -2.87 -5.83 11.43
CA ARG A 219 -2.72 -7.30 11.62
C ARG A 219 -1.28 -7.69 11.85
N VAL A 220 -0.39 -7.12 11.07
CA VAL A 220 1.04 -7.36 11.21
C VAL A 220 1.52 -6.94 12.59
N MET A 221 1.11 -5.76 13.06
CA MET A 221 1.47 -5.28 14.40
C MET A 221 0.96 -6.19 15.51
N LYS A 222 -0.20 -6.82 15.35
CA LYS A 222 -0.70 -7.81 16.33
C LYS A 222 0.19 -9.04 16.47
N SER A 223 0.89 -9.43 15.42
CA SER A 223 1.85 -10.54 15.45
C SER A 223 3.26 -10.11 15.90
N GLU A 224 3.63 -8.84 15.66
CA GLU A 224 4.98 -8.34 15.91
C GLU A 224 5.19 -7.81 17.33
N VAL A 225 4.16 -7.21 17.91
CA VAL A 225 4.25 -6.56 19.23
C VAL A 225 3.10 -6.99 20.13
N THR A 226 3.40 -7.17 21.42
CA THR A 226 2.39 -7.53 22.42
C THR A 226 1.92 -6.28 23.15
N LEU A 227 0.72 -5.79 22.83
CA LEU A 227 0.11 -4.61 23.41
C LEU A 227 -1.34 -4.89 23.79
N ASN A 228 -1.89 -4.14 24.73
CA ASN A 228 -3.29 -4.23 25.11
C ASN A 228 -4.23 -3.49 24.14
N ASN A 229 -3.70 -2.52 23.41
CA ASN A 229 -4.44 -1.72 22.44
C ASN A 229 -3.58 -1.51 21.17
N TYR A 230 -4.15 -1.85 20.03
CA TYR A 230 -3.51 -1.75 18.72
C TYR A 230 -4.04 -0.59 17.87
N SER A 231 -4.55 0.48 18.49
CA SER A 231 -4.78 1.73 17.77
C SER A 231 -3.48 2.25 17.18
N PHE A 232 -3.56 2.96 16.07
CA PHE A 232 -2.38 3.54 15.42
C PHE A 232 -1.55 4.38 16.41
N GLU A 233 -2.24 5.22 17.20
CA GLU A 233 -1.61 6.12 18.16
C GLU A 233 -0.81 5.35 19.23
N ASN A 234 -1.38 4.26 19.74
CA ASN A 234 -0.72 3.46 20.76
C ASN A 234 0.46 2.66 20.20
N VAL A 235 0.30 2.05 19.04
CA VAL A 235 1.39 1.32 18.38
C VAL A 235 2.53 2.26 17.99
N ALA A 236 2.23 3.41 17.42
CA ALA A 236 3.22 4.42 17.06
C ALA A 236 3.98 4.93 18.30
N PHE A 237 3.30 5.10 19.43
CA PHE A 237 3.96 5.49 20.68
C PHE A 237 4.96 4.43 21.16
N HIS A 238 4.57 3.16 21.15
CA HIS A 238 5.43 2.08 21.63
C HIS A 238 6.57 1.72 20.67
N VAL A 239 6.34 1.77 19.38
CA VAL A 239 7.32 1.34 18.37
C VAL A 239 8.18 2.50 17.88
N LEU A 240 7.59 3.65 17.59
CA LEU A 240 8.28 4.81 17.03
C LEU A 240 8.66 5.85 18.11
N HIS A 241 8.16 5.70 19.35
CA HIS A 241 8.30 6.70 20.42
C HIS A 241 7.75 8.08 20.03
N GLN A 242 6.75 8.11 19.16
CA GLN A 242 6.09 9.32 18.69
C GLN A 242 4.64 9.36 19.16
N ARG A 243 4.19 10.54 19.55
CA ARG A 243 2.80 10.77 19.96
C ARG A 243 2.03 11.40 18.80
N PHE A 244 0.96 10.74 18.40
CA PHE A 244 0.01 11.25 17.43
C PHE A 244 -1.28 11.64 18.14
N PRO A 245 -1.83 12.85 17.89
CA PRO A 245 -3.10 13.23 18.47
C PRO A 245 -4.24 12.46 17.79
N LEU A 246 -5.21 12.09 18.56
CA LEU A 246 -6.47 11.54 18.07
C LEU A 246 -7.50 12.66 17.98
N TYR A 247 -8.09 12.84 16.80
CA TYR A 247 -9.17 13.78 16.56
C TYR A 247 -10.44 13.03 16.19
N SER A 248 -11.59 13.53 16.67
CA SER A 248 -12.87 12.93 16.31
C SER A 248 -13.18 13.14 14.81
N PRO A 249 -13.93 12.23 14.17
CA PRO A 249 -14.39 12.41 12.79
C PRO A 249 -15.09 13.75 12.56
N ARG A 250 -15.88 14.20 13.54
CA ARG A 250 -16.54 15.50 13.51
C ARG A 250 -15.56 16.66 13.45
N SER A 251 -14.53 16.67 14.31
CA SER A 251 -13.53 17.73 14.32
C SER A 251 -12.79 17.83 12.99
N LEU A 252 -12.44 16.69 12.40
CA LEU A 252 -11.77 16.63 11.10
C LEU A 252 -12.69 17.12 9.97
N SER A 253 -13.97 16.79 10.01
CA SER A 253 -14.96 17.26 9.05
C SER A 253 -15.20 18.77 9.17
N ASP A 254 -15.29 19.29 10.40
CA ASP A 254 -15.43 20.73 10.65
C ASP A 254 -14.19 21.51 10.16
N TRP A 255 -13.00 20.95 10.31
CA TRP A 255 -11.78 21.56 9.79
C TRP A 255 -11.71 21.57 8.26
N PHE A 256 -12.19 20.51 7.64
CA PHE A 256 -12.25 20.45 6.18
C PHE A 256 -13.19 21.51 5.60
N ASP A 257 -14.34 21.73 6.24
CA ASP A 257 -15.37 22.71 5.84
C ASP A 257 -15.11 24.14 6.34
N HIS A 258 -14.05 24.34 7.12
CA HIS A 258 -13.79 25.64 7.72
C HIS A 258 -13.47 26.71 6.67
N ILE A 259 -13.93 27.93 6.92
CA ILE A 259 -13.74 29.08 6.02
C ILE A 259 -12.24 29.39 5.85
N THR A 260 -11.44 29.16 6.89
CA THR A 260 -10.01 29.46 6.89
C THR A 260 -9.22 28.24 6.43
N ASP A 261 -8.41 28.41 5.40
CA ASP A 261 -7.53 27.34 4.87
C ASP A 261 -6.58 26.74 5.91
N LEU A 262 -6.25 27.47 6.96
CA LEU A 262 -5.40 26.99 8.05
C LEU A 262 -5.91 25.69 8.68
N TYR A 263 -7.21 25.60 8.94
CA TYR A 263 -7.81 24.40 9.54
C TYR A 263 -7.85 23.24 8.55
N ARG A 264 -8.08 23.51 7.27
CA ARG A 264 -8.00 22.51 6.21
C ARG A 264 -6.59 21.91 6.14
N TRP A 265 -5.55 22.75 6.17
CA TRP A 265 -4.16 22.30 6.18
C TRP A 265 -3.79 21.55 7.48
N LYS A 266 -4.38 21.92 8.60
CA LYS A 266 -4.23 21.16 9.85
C LYS A 266 -4.80 19.75 9.74
N MET A 267 -5.94 19.59 9.08
CA MET A 267 -6.52 18.28 8.76
C MET A 267 -5.60 17.48 7.82
N VAL A 268 -5.10 18.11 6.76
CA VAL A 268 -4.14 17.50 5.83
C VAL A 268 -2.89 17.03 6.57
N ASP A 269 -2.31 17.85 7.41
CA ASP A 269 -1.13 17.51 8.20
C ASP A 269 -1.37 16.35 9.17
N HIS A 270 -2.55 16.25 9.74
CA HIS A 270 -2.95 15.10 10.55
C HIS A 270 -2.91 13.80 9.76
N TYR A 271 -3.56 13.74 8.59
CA TYR A 271 -3.58 12.52 7.77
C TYR A 271 -2.22 12.18 7.17
N VAL A 272 -1.48 13.16 6.70
CA VAL A 272 -0.13 12.96 6.17
C VAL A 272 0.83 12.46 7.26
N SER A 273 0.72 12.98 8.48
CA SER A 273 1.49 12.51 9.64
C SER A 273 1.21 11.03 9.95
N ARG A 274 -0.07 10.64 9.97
CA ARG A 274 -0.47 9.24 10.17
C ARG A 274 0.05 8.34 9.06
N LEU A 275 -0.05 8.79 7.83
CA LEU A 275 0.44 8.06 6.66
C LEU A 275 1.95 7.82 6.73
N HIS A 276 2.72 8.86 7.04
CA HIS A 276 4.16 8.74 7.24
C HIS A 276 4.51 7.86 8.44
N GLY A 277 3.77 7.96 9.53
CA GLY A 277 3.91 7.07 10.68
C GLY A 277 3.65 5.60 10.33
N THR A 278 2.67 5.33 9.51
CA THR A 278 2.38 3.98 8.98
C THR A 278 3.57 3.44 8.16
N MET A 279 4.13 4.27 7.28
CA MET A 279 5.32 3.90 6.51
C MET A 279 6.55 3.67 7.41
N GLN A 280 6.73 4.48 8.44
CA GLN A 280 7.82 4.32 9.43
C GLN A 280 7.67 3.03 10.25
N LEU A 281 6.45 2.66 10.66
CA LEU A 281 6.19 1.39 11.35
C LEU A 281 6.62 0.19 10.50
N LEU A 282 6.29 0.22 9.20
CA LEU A 282 6.69 -0.81 8.26
C LEU A 282 8.22 -0.95 8.17
N GLN A 283 8.92 0.17 8.06
CA GLN A 283 10.38 0.23 7.95
C GLN A 283 11.07 -0.16 9.26
N GLN A 284 10.61 0.33 10.39
CA GLN A 284 11.21 0.07 11.70
C GLN A 284 11.23 -1.42 12.05
N GLN A 285 10.21 -2.16 11.65
CA GLN A 285 10.10 -3.60 11.89
C GLN A 285 10.71 -4.44 10.75
N ASP A 286 11.23 -3.81 9.72
CA ASP A 286 11.74 -4.47 8.50
C ASP A 286 10.80 -5.57 7.96
N ILE A 287 9.52 -5.26 7.94
CA ILE A 287 8.47 -6.24 7.62
C ILE A 287 8.64 -6.77 6.20
N ILE A 288 8.90 -5.91 5.23
CA ILE A 288 9.05 -6.31 3.83
C ILE A 288 10.29 -7.18 3.64
N GLY A 289 11.44 -6.75 4.18
CA GLY A 289 12.69 -7.49 4.07
C GLY A 289 12.60 -8.88 4.69
N ARG A 290 12.20 -8.97 5.96
CA ARG A 290 12.05 -10.25 6.67
C ARG A 290 11.05 -11.18 5.99
N THR A 291 9.90 -10.65 5.58
CA THR A 291 8.86 -11.45 4.92
C THR A 291 9.34 -12.00 3.58
N SER A 292 10.06 -11.18 2.81
CA SER A 292 10.66 -11.60 1.53
C SER A 292 11.69 -12.71 1.73
N GLU A 293 12.57 -12.59 2.72
CA GLU A 293 13.57 -13.62 3.02
C GLU A 293 12.92 -14.93 3.49
N LEU A 294 11.90 -14.87 4.33
CA LEU A 294 11.15 -16.05 4.76
C LEU A 294 10.41 -16.70 3.59
N ALA A 295 9.76 -15.91 2.75
CA ALA A 295 9.08 -16.41 1.55
C ALA A 295 10.06 -17.14 0.62
N ARG A 296 11.26 -16.57 0.42
CA ARG A 296 12.33 -17.16 -0.37
C ARG A 296 12.88 -18.45 0.25
N LEU A 297 13.11 -18.45 1.56
CA LEU A 297 13.65 -19.60 2.28
C LEU A 297 12.70 -20.80 2.23
N PHE A 298 11.41 -20.57 2.43
CA PHE A 298 10.41 -21.62 2.46
C PHE A 298 9.78 -21.92 1.09
N GLY A 299 10.06 -21.12 0.06
CA GLY A 299 9.47 -21.27 -1.27
C GLY A 299 7.96 -21.04 -1.30
N ILE A 300 7.45 -20.14 -0.46
CA ILE A 300 6.03 -19.81 -0.35
C ILE A 300 5.78 -18.37 -0.77
N GLN A 301 4.52 -18.06 -1.06
CA GLN A 301 4.15 -16.70 -1.47
C GLN A 301 4.31 -15.70 -0.32
N PHE A 302 4.76 -14.50 -0.65
CA PHE A 302 4.95 -13.39 0.29
C PHE A 302 3.73 -13.16 1.20
N LEU A 303 2.52 -13.12 0.61
CA LEU A 303 1.29 -12.92 1.36
C LEU A 303 1.01 -14.05 2.35
N HIS A 304 1.36 -15.30 1.99
CA HIS A 304 1.14 -16.44 2.87
C HIS A 304 2.00 -16.40 4.13
N VAL A 305 3.21 -15.84 4.05
CA VAL A 305 4.06 -15.61 5.25
C VAL A 305 3.36 -14.69 6.24
N LEU A 306 2.72 -13.63 5.74
CA LEU A 306 2.05 -12.62 6.57
C LEU A 306 0.70 -13.09 7.12
N THR A 307 -0.02 -13.94 6.39
CA THR A 307 -1.40 -14.32 6.73
C THR A 307 -1.50 -15.63 7.49
N ARG A 308 -0.62 -16.59 7.19
CA ARG A 308 -0.68 -17.93 7.75
C ARG A 308 0.41 -18.21 8.78
N GLY A 309 1.41 -17.34 8.87
CA GLY A 309 2.56 -17.58 9.74
C GLY A 309 3.38 -18.78 9.32
N SER A 310 4.29 -19.19 10.18
CA SER A 310 5.07 -20.43 10.05
C SER A 310 4.30 -21.60 10.67
N GLN A 311 3.18 -22.00 10.11
CA GLN A 311 2.56 -23.27 10.46
C GLN A 311 3.15 -24.40 9.65
#